data_deb500a193019dfe748c5944712f630e
#
_entry.id   deb500a193019dfe748c5944712f630e
#
_cell.length_a   1.000
_cell.length_b   1.000
_cell.length_c   1.000
_cell.angle_alpha   90.00
_cell.angle_beta   90.00
_cell.angle_gamma   90.00
#
_symmetry.space_group_name_H-M   'P 1'
#
loop_
_entity.id
_entity.type
_entity.pdbx_description
1 polymer ?
#
loop_
_entity_poly.entity_id
_entity_poly.type
_entity_poly.pdbx_seq_one_letter_code
_entity_poly.pdbx_strand_id
1 'polypeptide(L)'
;VSFLDPTIPFNEGLRRAVTFVSPPGTVVHPIHPAPVNHYFPTNHQVYNCMLSALSALDPKRAVGEPGGGSGAVAFGYRRTRTGKSYVQYEIMCTGLGGHAESDGASMYLPVLNFTPFTPIEILETEYPVRVTDFSVRMDSAGPGRTRGGLGYIREYETLDDAILTARSSQHKYTSKGVLGGKGPIPTRCSVTLANGDTQVLPTISTV
;
A
#
# COMPACT_ATOMS: atom_id res chain seq x y z
N VAL A 1 -3.36 20.32 2.25
CA VAL A 1 -3.99 21.41 2.99
C VAL A 1 -4.25 21.00 4.43
N SER A 2 -4.85 19.86 4.71
CA SER A 2 -5.04 19.35 6.10
C SER A 2 -3.75 19.29 6.92
N PHE A 3 -2.59 19.20 6.27
CA PHE A 3 -1.29 19.33 6.93
C PHE A 3 -1.07 20.75 7.47
N LEU A 4 -1.46 21.77 6.71
CA LEU A 4 -1.29 23.18 7.08
C LEU A 4 -2.36 23.63 8.06
N ASP A 5 -3.59 23.25 7.82
CA ASP A 5 -4.73 23.58 8.69
C ASP A 5 -5.81 22.47 8.61
N PRO A 6 -5.93 21.64 9.66
CA PRO A 6 -6.91 20.56 9.67
C PRO A 6 -8.36 21.05 9.83
N THR A 7 -8.58 22.34 10.17
CA THR A 7 -9.92 22.89 10.34
C THR A 7 -10.55 23.34 9.03
N ILE A 8 -9.78 23.47 7.97
CA ILE A 8 -10.29 23.85 6.65
C ILE A 8 -11.15 22.73 6.08
N PRO A 9 -12.42 23.00 5.76
CA PRO A 9 -13.30 21.99 5.20
C PRO A 9 -12.83 21.53 3.81
N PHE A 10 -12.88 20.24 3.57
CA PHE A 10 -12.51 19.67 2.29
C PHE A 10 -13.63 19.90 1.25
N ASN A 11 -13.44 20.88 0.38
CA ASN A 11 -14.39 21.25 -0.66
C ASN A 11 -13.69 21.83 -1.91
N GLU A 12 -14.46 22.17 -2.95
CA GLU A 12 -13.95 22.73 -4.21
C GLU A 12 -13.23 24.07 -4.02
N GLY A 13 -13.60 24.88 -3.01
CA GLY A 13 -12.91 26.14 -2.68
C GLY A 13 -11.45 25.90 -2.33
N LEU A 14 -11.17 24.81 -1.65
CA LEU A 14 -9.80 24.40 -1.30
C LEU A 14 -8.95 24.12 -2.55
N ARG A 15 -9.52 23.45 -3.54
CA ARG A 15 -8.84 23.15 -4.80
C ARG A 15 -8.40 24.40 -5.56
N ARG A 16 -9.18 25.47 -5.45
CA ARG A 16 -8.88 26.76 -6.12
C ARG A 16 -7.66 27.47 -5.56
N ALA A 17 -7.28 27.19 -4.32
CA ALA A 17 -6.09 27.76 -3.69
C ALA A 17 -4.79 27.07 -4.12
N VAL A 18 -4.85 25.96 -4.87
CA VAL A 18 -3.68 25.14 -5.26
C VAL A 18 -3.61 25.01 -6.77
N THR A 19 -2.48 25.40 -7.35
CA THR A 19 -2.19 25.21 -8.77
C THR A 19 -1.30 24.00 -8.93
N PHE A 20 -1.75 23.01 -9.68
CA PHE A 20 -0.96 21.84 -10.05
C PHE A 20 -0.31 22.06 -11.41
N VAL A 21 1.01 21.92 -11.46
CA VAL A 21 1.77 21.96 -12.71
C VAL A 21 2.43 20.60 -12.90
N SER A 22 2.09 19.92 -14.00
CA SER A 22 2.70 18.65 -14.37
C SER A 22 3.23 18.73 -15.79
N PRO A 23 4.55 18.63 -16.00
CA PRO A 23 5.13 18.67 -17.34
C PRO A 23 4.63 17.47 -18.17
N PRO A 24 4.16 17.72 -19.44
CA PRO A 24 3.76 16.63 -20.33
C PRO A 24 4.91 15.65 -20.62
N GLY A 25 4.58 14.37 -20.83
CA GLY A 25 5.56 13.31 -21.12
C GLY A 25 6.28 12.76 -19.88
N THR A 26 5.85 13.14 -18.69
CA THR A 26 6.39 12.61 -17.42
C THR A 26 5.51 11.50 -16.86
N VAL A 27 6.01 10.79 -15.84
CA VAL A 27 5.25 9.73 -15.14
C VAL A 27 3.95 10.23 -14.52
N VAL A 28 3.86 11.51 -14.16
CA VAL A 28 2.66 12.15 -13.61
C VAL A 28 1.78 12.80 -14.68
N HIS A 29 2.23 12.86 -15.91
CA HIS A 29 1.50 13.40 -17.05
C HIS A 29 1.86 12.61 -18.32
N PRO A 30 1.50 11.33 -18.40
CA PRO A 30 1.81 10.50 -19.55
C PRO A 30 1.06 10.98 -20.80
N ILE A 31 1.71 10.92 -21.96
CA ILE A 31 1.09 11.22 -23.26
C ILE A 31 0.89 9.90 -24.00
N HIS A 32 -0.31 9.70 -24.57
CA HIS A 32 -0.58 8.52 -25.41
C HIS A 32 0.50 8.36 -26.50
N PRO A 33 1.03 7.16 -26.76
CA PRO A 33 0.63 5.84 -26.27
C PRO A 33 1.46 5.31 -25.08
N ALA A 34 1.86 6.18 -24.15
CA ALA A 34 2.61 5.74 -22.97
C ALA A 34 1.87 4.61 -22.22
N PRO A 35 2.56 3.54 -21.82
CA PRO A 35 1.95 2.45 -21.08
C PRO A 35 1.59 2.93 -19.67
N VAL A 36 0.31 2.90 -19.34
CA VAL A 36 -0.21 3.20 -18.00
C VAL A 36 -1.05 2.04 -17.50
N ASN A 37 -0.87 1.65 -16.25
CA ASN A 37 -1.60 0.53 -15.68
C ASN A 37 -2.30 0.93 -14.38
N HIS A 38 -1.52 1.21 -13.33
CA HIS A 38 -2.03 1.36 -11.98
C HIS A 38 -1.60 2.72 -11.41
N TYR A 39 -2.55 3.60 -11.15
CA TYR A 39 -2.28 4.99 -10.74
C TYR A 39 -1.86 5.15 -9.27
N PHE A 40 -2.26 4.23 -8.39
CA PHE A 40 -2.01 4.35 -6.95
C PHE A 40 -0.54 4.53 -6.56
N PRO A 41 0.42 3.73 -7.07
CA PRO A 41 1.81 3.92 -6.70
C PRO A 41 2.35 5.31 -7.04
N THR A 42 1.97 5.86 -8.20
CA THR A 42 2.38 7.19 -8.62
C THR A 42 1.78 8.26 -7.71
N ASN A 43 0.48 8.19 -7.43
CA ASN A 43 -0.20 9.12 -6.55
C ASN A 43 0.40 9.12 -5.14
N HIS A 44 0.70 7.93 -4.59
CA HIS A 44 1.34 7.81 -3.28
C HIS A 44 2.74 8.42 -3.26
N GLN A 45 3.52 8.25 -4.32
CA GLN A 45 4.86 8.86 -4.39
C GLN A 45 4.78 10.39 -4.48
N VAL A 46 3.84 10.93 -5.25
CA VAL A 46 3.58 12.39 -5.27
C VAL A 46 3.19 12.87 -3.87
N TYR A 47 2.29 12.17 -3.20
CA TYR A 47 1.89 12.48 -1.83
C TYR A 47 3.09 12.43 -0.86
N ASN A 48 3.92 11.40 -0.93
CA ASN A 48 5.12 11.27 -0.10
C ASN A 48 6.11 12.42 -0.34
N CYS A 49 6.34 12.79 -1.59
CA CYS A 49 7.18 13.96 -1.92
C CYS A 49 6.62 15.26 -1.31
N MET A 50 5.29 15.44 -1.37
CA MET A 50 4.66 16.61 -0.76
C MET A 50 4.79 16.60 0.76
N LEU A 51 4.58 15.46 1.43
CA LEU A 51 4.75 15.34 2.88
C LEU A 51 6.20 15.63 3.30
N SER A 52 7.17 15.10 2.58
CA SER A 52 8.59 15.36 2.86
C SER A 52 8.94 16.84 2.72
N ALA A 53 8.45 17.51 1.67
CA ALA A 53 8.66 18.93 1.46
C ALA A 53 7.99 19.78 2.55
N LEU A 54 6.72 19.48 2.90
CA LEU A 54 5.99 20.18 3.95
C LEU A 54 6.61 19.94 5.34
N SER A 55 7.09 18.73 5.61
CA SER A 55 7.77 18.40 6.87
C SER A 55 9.09 19.16 7.04
N ALA A 56 9.79 19.45 5.95
CA ALA A 56 10.96 20.32 5.98
C ALA A 56 10.61 21.79 6.19
N LEU A 57 9.46 22.23 5.68
CA LEU A 57 8.97 23.60 5.83
C LEU A 57 8.47 23.87 7.26
N ASP A 58 7.73 22.94 7.84
CA ASP A 58 7.20 23.03 9.21
C ASP A 58 7.52 21.75 10.02
N PRO A 59 8.69 21.70 10.66
CA PRO A 59 9.11 20.56 11.47
C PRO A 59 8.18 20.20 12.64
N LYS A 60 7.39 21.16 13.13
CA LYS A 60 6.44 20.92 14.23
C LYS A 60 5.24 20.08 13.79
N ARG A 61 4.97 20.07 12.49
CA ARG A 61 3.91 19.26 11.86
C ARG A 61 4.44 18.13 11.02
N ALA A 62 5.73 17.81 11.16
CA ALA A 62 6.36 16.79 10.34
C ALA A 62 5.61 15.44 10.43
N VAL A 63 5.47 14.83 9.26
CA VAL A 63 4.88 13.49 9.10
C VAL A 63 5.80 12.68 8.20
N GLY A 64 6.20 11.51 8.68
CA GLY A 64 6.96 10.55 7.89
C GLY A 64 6.16 10.04 6.70
N GLU A 65 6.86 9.62 5.66
CA GLU A 65 6.19 9.00 4.51
C GLU A 65 5.46 7.72 4.95
N PRO A 66 4.17 7.58 4.66
CA PRO A 66 3.47 6.30 4.88
C PRO A 66 4.08 5.21 4.01
N GLY A 67 3.90 3.97 4.39
CA GLY A 67 4.26 2.83 3.57
C GLY A 67 3.63 2.98 2.19
N GLY A 68 4.46 3.07 1.15
CA GLY A 68 4.02 3.47 -0.18
C GLY A 68 3.01 2.52 -0.81
N GLY A 69 2.37 3.01 -1.81
CA GLY A 69 1.35 2.44 -2.69
C GLY A 69 0.70 1.13 -2.26
N SER A 70 -0.60 1.13 -2.10
CA SER A 70 -1.32 -0.09 -1.73
C SER A 70 -0.94 -1.24 -2.66
N GLY A 71 -0.42 -2.31 -2.11
CA GLY A 71 -0.33 -3.58 -2.79
C GLY A 71 -1.74 -4.14 -3.04
N ALA A 72 -1.83 -5.08 -3.95
CA ALA A 72 -3.05 -5.84 -4.17
C ALA A 72 -2.71 -7.28 -4.51
N VAL A 73 -3.54 -8.20 -4.06
CA VAL A 73 -3.53 -9.59 -4.51
C VAL A 73 -4.86 -9.92 -5.14
N ALA A 74 -4.80 -10.67 -6.24
CA ALA A 74 -5.99 -11.22 -6.89
C ALA A 74 -5.76 -12.71 -7.14
N PHE A 75 -6.74 -13.52 -6.74
CA PHE A 75 -6.78 -14.95 -7.04
C PHE A 75 -7.91 -15.20 -8.02
N GLY A 76 -7.56 -15.68 -9.20
CA GLY A 76 -8.50 -16.11 -10.24
C GLY A 76 -8.70 -17.61 -10.21
N TYR A 77 -9.87 -18.08 -9.79
CA TYR A 77 -10.25 -19.49 -9.75
C TYR A 77 -11.08 -19.82 -10.97
N ARG A 78 -10.55 -20.62 -11.88
CA ARG A 78 -11.22 -20.84 -13.18
C ARG A 78 -12.13 -22.04 -13.22
N ARG A 79 -11.98 -23.06 -12.52
CA ARG A 79 -12.80 -24.26 -12.51
C ARG A 79 -12.71 -24.90 -11.15
N THR A 80 -13.35 -24.27 -10.18
CA THR A 80 -13.42 -24.84 -8.85
C THR A 80 -14.12 -26.20 -8.86
N ARG A 81 -13.96 -26.98 -7.81
CA ARG A 81 -14.67 -28.26 -7.61
C ARG A 81 -16.18 -28.10 -7.72
N THR A 82 -16.71 -26.90 -7.48
CA THR A 82 -18.15 -26.59 -7.64
C THR A 82 -18.53 -26.20 -9.06
N GLY A 83 -17.58 -26.13 -10.00
CA GLY A 83 -17.81 -25.71 -11.39
C GLY A 83 -17.94 -24.20 -11.59
N LYS A 84 -17.81 -23.41 -10.53
CA LYS A 84 -17.89 -21.95 -10.58
C LYS A 84 -16.52 -21.31 -10.78
N SER A 85 -16.49 -20.14 -11.40
CA SER A 85 -15.32 -19.27 -11.48
C SER A 85 -15.45 -18.12 -10.52
N TYR A 86 -14.36 -17.75 -9.84
CA TYR A 86 -14.32 -16.64 -8.89
C TYR A 86 -13.12 -15.76 -9.17
N VAL A 87 -13.23 -14.50 -8.78
CA VAL A 87 -12.09 -13.59 -8.64
C VAL A 87 -12.16 -12.97 -7.25
N GLN A 88 -11.22 -13.34 -6.42
CA GLN A 88 -11.00 -12.68 -5.13
C GLN A 88 -9.98 -11.56 -5.34
N TYR A 89 -10.26 -10.39 -4.82
CA TYR A 89 -9.35 -9.24 -4.89
C TYR A 89 -9.27 -8.55 -3.54
N GLU A 90 -8.07 -8.35 -3.03
CA GLU A 90 -7.84 -7.63 -1.79
C GLU A 90 -6.75 -6.56 -1.97
N ILE A 91 -7.01 -5.41 -1.36
CA ILE A 91 -6.05 -4.30 -1.28
C ILE A 91 -5.27 -4.44 0.02
N MET A 92 -3.95 -4.33 -0.10
CA MET A 92 -3.04 -4.50 1.02
C MET A 92 -2.83 -3.16 1.75
N CYS A 93 -2.85 -3.18 3.06
CA CYS A 93 -2.54 -2.01 3.88
C CYS A 93 -1.04 -1.89 4.18
N THR A 94 -0.69 -0.83 4.89
CA THR A 94 0.70 -0.54 5.31
C THR A 94 0.68 0.09 6.71
N GLY A 95 1.82 0.57 7.19
CA GLY A 95 1.88 1.49 8.32
C GLY A 95 1.88 2.95 7.84
N LEU A 96 1.30 3.84 8.60
CA LEU A 96 1.42 5.28 8.39
C LEU A 96 2.75 5.81 8.90
N GLY A 97 3.19 6.94 8.38
CA GLY A 97 4.38 7.63 8.90
C GLY A 97 4.18 8.13 10.33
N GLY A 98 5.26 8.18 11.11
CA GLY A 98 5.23 8.82 12.42
C GLY A 98 4.99 10.33 12.27
N HIS A 99 4.28 10.91 13.22
CA HIS A 99 4.04 12.35 13.34
C HIS A 99 5.07 13.00 14.25
N ALA A 100 5.09 14.33 14.27
CA ALA A 100 6.03 15.07 15.11
C ALA A 100 5.94 14.69 16.61
N GLU A 101 4.76 14.32 17.11
CA GLU A 101 4.51 14.04 18.53
C GLU A 101 3.89 12.65 18.80
N SER A 102 3.67 11.84 17.77
CA SER A 102 3.04 10.53 17.92
C SER A 102 3.53 9.52 16.90
N ASP A 103 3.49 8.25 17.27
CA ASP A 103 3.76 7.15 16.36
C ASP A 103 2.73 7.06 15.24
N GLY A 104 3.13 6.52 14.11
CA GLY A 104 2.24 6.22 13.00
C GLY A 104 1.30 5.04 13.31
N ALA A 105 0.08 5.10 12.81
CA ALA A 105 -0.87 4.01 12.95
C ALA A 105 -0.40 2.76 12.18
N SER A 106 -0.50 1.61 12.84
CA SER A 106 -0.12 0.31 12.27
C SER A 106 -1.27 -0.30 11.48
N MET A 107 -0.95 -1.11 10.46
CA MET A 107 -1.92 -1.87 9.66
C MET A 107 -3.03 -0.98 9.09
N TYR A 108 -2.69 0.21 8.65
CA TYR A 108 -3.62 1.18 8.14
C TYR A 108 -3.53 1.28 6.61
N LEU A 109 -4.66 1.58 5.97
CA LEU A 109 -4.62 1.87 4.53
C LEU A 109 -3.98 3.23 4.28
N PRO A 110 -3.23 3.35 3.17
CA PRO A 110 -2.65 4.63 2.78
C PRO A 110 -3.73 5.71 2.64
N VAL A 111 -3.34 6.94 2.88
CA VAL A 111 -4.20 8.14 2.95
C VAL A 111 -5.12 8.35 1.74
N LEU A 112 -4.78 7.77 0.59
CA LEU A 112 -5.57 7.89 -0.65
C LEU A 112 -6.59 6.74 -0.82
N ASN A 113 -6.71 5.85 0.15
CA ASN A 113 -7.57 4.68 0.04
C ASN A 113 -8.21 4.36 1.40
N PHE A 114 -9.52 4.21 1.41
CA PHE A 114 -10.29 3.94 2.63
C PHE A 114 -11.09 2.65 2.46
N THR A 115 -10.38 1.54 2.24
CA THR A 115 -10.99 0.23 2.01
C THR A 115 -10.75 -0.66 3.22
N PRO A 116 -11.79 -1.08 3.95
CA PRO A 116 -11.63 -2.04 5.03
C PRO A 116 -11.22 -3.41 4.48
N PHE A 117 -10.57 -4.22 5.31
CA PHE A 117 -10.34 -5.62 5.00
C PHE A 117 -11.67 -6.37 4.93
N THR A 118 -11.76 -7.30 4.00
CA THR A 118 -12.84 -8.28 4.03
C THR A 118 -12.67 -9.15 5.28
N PRO A 119 -13.71 -9.31 6.12
CA PRO A 119 -13.66 -10.25 7.24
C PRO A 119 -13.26 -11.65 6.76
N ILE A 120 -12.40 -12.31 7.53
CA ILE A 120 -11.82 -13.61 7.15
C ILE A 120 -12.92 -14.64 6.94
N GLU A 121 -13.95 -14.64 7.78
CA GLU A 121 -15.08 -15.57 7.73
C GLU A 121 -15.86 -15.43 6.42
N ILE A 122 -16.07 -14.20 5.96
CA ILE A 122 -16.73 -13.93 4.67
C ILE A 122 -15.85 -14.39 3.52
N LEU A 123 -14.55 -14.08 3.59
CA LEU A 123 -13.61 -14.46 2.58
C LEU A 123 -13.55 -15.97 2.37
N GLU A 124 -13.43 -16.74 3.46
CA GLU A 124 -13.36 -18.19 3.43
C GLU A 124 -14.71 -18.86 3.08
N THR A 125 -15.81 -18.16 3.30
CA THR A 125 -17.14 -18.64 2.89
C THR A 125 -17.40 -18.45 1.40
N GLU A 126 -16.94 -17.31 0.84
CA GLU A 126 -17.25 -16.95 -0.54
C GLU A 126 -16.24 -17.50 -1.54
N TYR A 127 -14.99 -17.73 -1.13
CA TYR A 127 -13.89 -18.13 -2.02
C TYR A 127 -13.22 -19.42 -1.52
N PRO A 128 -12.65 -20.23 -2.44
CA PRO A 128 -11.88 -21.42 -2.06
C PRO A 128 -10.48 -21.04 -1.55
N VAL A 129 -10.43 -20.35 -0.44
CA VAL A 129 -9.23 -19.85 0.21
C VAL A 129 -9.33 -20.02 1.72
N ARG A 130 -8.18 -20.16 2.36
CA ARG A 130 -8.04 -20.09 3.81
C ARG A 130 -6.99 -19.02 4.15
N VAL A 131 -7.25 -18.19 5.13
CA VAL A 131 -6.26 -17.26 5.70
C VAL A 131 -5.52 -17.99 6.82
N THR A 132 -4.26 -18.31 6.60
CA THR A 132 -3.45 -19.08 7.57
C THR A 132 -2.70 -18.21 8.56
N ASP A 133 -2.40 -16.95 8.19
CA ASP A 133 -1.87 -15.95 9.11
C ASP A 133 -2.42 -14.55 8.79
N PHE A 134 -2.77 -13.82 9.84
CA PHE A 134 -3.06 -12.40 9.79
C PHE A 134 -2.55 -11.75 11.08
N SER A 135 -1.33 -11.27 11.02
CA SER A 135 -0.60 -10.79 12.19
C SER A 135 0.16 -9.50 11.90
N VAL A 136 0.55 -8.81 12.96
CA VAL A 136 1.42 -7.62 12.88
C VAL A 136 2.83 -8.06 12.52
N ARG A 137 3.42 -7.44 11.52
CA ARG A 137 4.82 -7.65 11.18
C ARG A 137 5.71 -6.87 12.15
N MET A 138 6.24 -7.56 13.14
CA MET A 138 7.11 -6.96 14.15
C MET A 138 8.35 -6.33 13.51
N ASP A 139 8.84 -5.24 14.12
CA ASP A 139 10.06 -4.50 13.69
C ASP A 139 10.03 -3.99 12.24
N SER A 140 8.84 -3.91 11.64
CA SER A 140 8.70 -3.50 10.24
C SER A 140 8.70 -1.99 10.04
N ALA A 141 8.44 -1.22 11.09
CA ALA A 141 8.33 0.23 11.02
C ALA A 141 9.68 0.94 10.95
N GLY A 142 9.72 2.09 10.32
CA GLY A 142 10.89 2.97 10.34
C GLY A 142 11.11 3.58 11.72
N PRO A 143 12.31 3.43 12.33
CA PRO A 143 12.63 4.01 13.63
C PRO A 143 12.92 5.50 13.53
N GLY A 144 12.55 6.24 14.57
CA GLY A 144 12.77 7.67 14.74
C GLY A 144 12.46 8.12 16.16
N ARG A 145 12.39 9.42 16.39
CA ARG A 145 11.90 9.97 17.66
C ARG A 145 10.47 9.49 17.94
N THR A 146 9.64 9.52 16.91
CA THR A 146 8.38 8.82 16.80
C THR A 146 8.53 7.74 15.74
N ARG A 147 7.95 6.58 15.98
CA ARG A 147 8.06 5.42 15.11
C ARG A 147 7.01 5.48 14.00
N GLY A 148 7.33 4.99 12.81
CA GLY A 148 6.32 4.66 11.81
C GLY A 148 5.37 3.56 12.29
N GLY A 149 4.21 3.41 11.66
CA GLY A 149 3.29 2.31 11.89
C GLY A 149 3.87 0.98 11.40
N LEU A 150 3.55 -0.09 12.09
CA LEU A 150 3.92 -1.45 11.71
C LEU A 150 3.11 -1.91 10.50
N GLY A 151 3.74 -2.67 9.62
CA GLY A 151 3.07 -3.45 8.60
C GLY A 151 2.44 -4.72 9.17
N TYR A 152 2.02 -5.62 8.29
CA TYR A 152 1.39 -6.87 8.66
C TYR A 152 1.90 -8.02 7.80
N ILE A 153 1.59 -9.23 8.24
CA ILE A 153 1.72 -10.48 7.50
C ILE A 153 0.31 -10.95 7.21
N ARG A 154 0.06 -11.40 5.97
CA ARG A 154 -1.17 -12.08 5.60
C ARG A 154 -0.83 -13.22 4.67
N GLU A 155 -1.16 -14.42 5.10
CA GLU A 155 -0.91 -15.64 4.35
C GLU A 155 -2.22 -16.28 3.92
N TYR A 156 -2.21 -16.83 2.72
CA TYR A 156 -3.36 -17.48 2.12
C TYR A 156 -2.96 -18.87 1.63
N GLU A 157 -3.82 -19.83 1.91
CA GLU A 157 -3.80 -21.14 1.30
C GLU A 157 -4.95 -21.23 0.30
N THR A 158 -4.66 -21.49 -0.97
CA THR A 158 -5.70 -21.74 -1.98
C THR A 158 -6.18 -23.20 -1.87
N LEU A 159 -7.50 -23.38 -1.81
CA LEU A 159 -8.12 -24.71 -1.69
C LEU A 159 -8.50 -25.32 -3.03
N ASP A 160 -8.38 -24.55 -4.10
CA ASP A 160 -8.52 -24.96 -5.51
C ASP A 160 -7.41 -24.31 -6.32
N ASP A 161 -7.19 -24.79 -7.55
CA ASP A 161 -6.23 -24.21 -8.48
C ASP A 161 -6.57 -22.74 -8.77
N ALA A 162 -5.61 -21.87 -8.59
CA ALA A 162 -5.77 -20.43 -8.75
C ALA A 162 -4.62 -19.81 -9.54
N ILE A 163 -4.93 -18.75 -10.27
CA ILE A 163 -3.93 -17.85 -10.84
C ILE A 163 -3.77 -16.68 -9.85
N LEU A 164 -2.60 -16.58 -9.24
CA LEU A 164 -2.26 -15.44 -8.38
C LEU A 164 -1.73 -14.28 -9.23
N THR A 165 -2.34 -13.13 -9.11
CA THR A 165 -1.75 -11.85 -9.55
C THR A 165 -1.42 -11.03 -8.32
N ALA A 166 -0.15 -10.80 -8.07
CA ALA A 166 0.33 -9.96 -6.97
C ALA A 166 0.90 -8.66 -7.53
N ARG A 167 0.54 -7.56 -6.88
CA ARG A 167 1.09 -6.23 -7.12
C ARG A 167 1.48 -5.63 -5.78
N SER A 168 2.74 -5.29 -5.63
CA SER A 168 3.22 -4.66 -4.41
C SER A 168 4.39 -3.73 -4.73
N SER A 169 4.62 -2.77 -3.87
CA SER A 169 5.70 -1.79 -4.01
C SER A 169 6.68 -1.91 -2.85
N GLN A 170 7.73 -1.10 -2.86
CA GLN A 170 8.70 -1.02 -1.78
C GLN A 170 9.53 -2.29 -1.51
N HIS A 171 9.76 -3.09 -2.53
CA HIS A 171 10.70 -4.22 -2.43
C HIS A 171 12.16 -3.77 -2.39
N LYS A 172 12.48 -2.72 -3.13
CA LYS A 172 13.85 -2.21 -3.28
C LYS A 172 14.02 -0.82 -2.66
N TYR A 173 13.06 0.06 -2.90
CA TYR A 173 13.05 1.42 -2.38
C TYR A 173 11.86 1.57 -1.43
N THR A 174 12.16 1.82 -0.17
CA THR A 174 11.14 2.01 0.87
C THR A 174 10.83 3.49 1.07
N SER A 175 9.73 3.78 1.73
CA SER A 175 9.41 5.11 2.23
C SER A 175 10.58 5.65 3.06
N LYS A 176 10.71 6.95 3.11
CA LYS A 176 11.79 7.61 3.86
C LYS A 176 11.26 8.17 5.17
N GLY A 177 12.10 8.12 6.19
CA GLY A 177 11.89 8.94 7.37
C GLY A 177 12.16 10.41 7.05
N VAL A 178 11.56 11.31 7.80
CA VAL A 178 11.80 12.76 7.75
C VAL A 178 12.61 13.21 8.96
N LEU A 179 13.28 14.34 8.87
CA LEU A 179 14.05 14.98 9.97
C LEU A 179 15.02 14.01 10.71
N GLY A 180 15.69 13.14 9.96
CA GLY A 180 16.63 12.16 10.50
C GLY A 180 16.05 10.80 10.88
N GLY A 181 14.74 10.62 10.81
CA GLY A 181 14.10 9.31 10.93
C GLY A 181 14.55 8.34 9.82
N LYS A 182 14.38 7.05 10.05
CA LYS A 182 14.75 5.99 9.11
C LYS A 182 13.50 5.44 8.40
N GLY A 183 13.71 4.83 7.24
CA GLY A 183 12.66 4.10 6.52
C GLY A 183 12.32 2.76 7.16
N PRO A 184 11.17 2.17 6.77
CA PRO A 184 10.76 0.84 7.19
C PRO A 184 11.58 -0.25 6.49
N ILE A 185 11.44 -1.50 6.95
CA ILE A 185 11.98 -2.64 6.20
C ILE A 185 11.19 -2.88 4.91
N PRO A 186 11.83 -3.46 3.86
CA PRO A 186 11.17 -3.71 2.58
C PRO A 186 9.95 -4.63 2.66
N THR A 187 9.01 -4.42 1.74
CA THR A 187 7.91 -5.36 1.48
C THR A 187 8.47 -6.67 0.93
N ARG A 188 7.84 -7.78 1.30
CA ARG A 188 8.12 -9.09 0.74
C ARG A 188 6.81 -9.76 0.36
N CYS A 189 6.78 -10.33 -0.83
CA CYS A 189 5.72 -11.20 -1.30
C CYS A 189 6.36 -12.50 -1.78
N SER A 190 5.80 -13.65 -1.42
CA SER A 190 6.27 -14.96 -1.87
C SER A 190 5.09 -15.89 -2.08
N VAL A 191 5.29 -16.89 -2.94
CA VAL A 191 4.34 -17.97 -3.17
C VAL A 191 5.06 -19.30 -3.00
N THR A 192 4.41 -20.25 -2.35
CA THR A 192 4.84 -21.65 -2.31
C THR A 192 3.91 -22.46 -3.21
N LEU A 193 4.48 -23.09 -4.22
CA LEU A 193 3.76 -23.91 -5.19
C LEU A 193 3.41 -25.28 -4.59
N ALA A 194 2.51 -26.02 -5.24
CA ALA A 194 2.08 -27.35 -4.80
C ALA A 194 3.23 -28.37 -4.71
N ASN A 195 4.30 -28.18 -5.48
CA ASN A 195 5.51 -29.02 -5.42
C ASN A 195 6.44 -28.66 -4.24
N GLY A 196 6.10 -27.67 -3.44
CA GLY A 196 6.89 -27.19 -2.31
C GLY A 196 7.90 -26.09 -2.64
N ASP A 197 8.07 -25.72 -3.90
CA ASP A 197 8.99 -24.65 -4.29
C ASP A 197 8.48 -23.29 -3.86
N THR A 198 9.33 -22.50 -3.21
CA THR A 198 9.00 -21.15 -2.79
C THR A 198 9.70 -20.12 -3.68
N GLN A 199 8.92 -19.21 -4.23
CA GLN A 199 9.39 -18.13 -5.08
C GLN A 199 9.09 -16.78 -4.44
N VAL A 200 10.09 -15.88 -4.45
CA VAL A 200 9.88 -14.46 -4.08
C VAL A 200 9.38 -13.72 -5.30
N LEU A 201 8.24 -13.07 -5.16
CA LEU A 201 7.58 -12.38 -6.26
C LEU A 201 8.09 -10.94 -6.39
N PRO A 202 8.37 -10.46 -7.60
CA PRO A 202 8.68 -9.07 -7.87
C PRO A 202 7.43 -8.17 -7.74
N THR A 203 7.63 -6.87 -8.03
CA THR A 203 6.60 -5.83 -7.89
C THR A 203 5.26 -6.15 -8.57
N ILE A 204 5.30 -6.77 -9.73
CA ILE A 204 4.12 -7.27 -10.46
C ILE A 204 4.42 -8.69 -10.89
N SER A 205 3.57 -9.61 -10.53
CA SER A 205 3.74 -11.04 -10.82
C SER A 205 2.42 -11.69 -11.10
N THR A 206 2.44 -12.67 -11.98
CA THR A 206 1.34 -13.64 -12.19
C THR A 206 1.92 -15.04 -12.11
N VAL A 207 1.35 -15.87 -11.27
CA VAL A 207 1.78 -17.25 -11.01
C VAL A 207 0.58 -18.18 -11.04
#